data_ee3020e0406a5d7406e7db81653ed48f
#
_entry.id   ee3020e0406a5d7406e7db81653ed48f
#
_cell.length_a   1.000
_cell.length_b   1.000
_cell.length_c   1.000
_cell.angle_alpha   90.00
_cell.angle_beta   90.00
_cell.angle_gamma   90.00
#
_symmetry.space_group_name_H-M   'P 1'
#
loop_
_entity.id
_entity.type
_entity.pdbx_description
1 polymer ?
#
loop_
_entity_poly.entity_id
_entity_poly.type
_entity_poly.pdbx_seq_one_letter_code
_entity_poly.pdbx_strand_id
1 'polypeptide(L)'
;TPLYSSAASDVYKRQLFDQIFLADSPGIHQRLDDESISRQGRLSHFEPVTLWAALAAVTRHIGFVATASTTYEDPYLLARKFASLDHISKGRSAWNVVTTSAATVHGNFGLAAHPDPAVRYERAHEFVDVVKGLWDSWDDDALTRDRDSGVYFDPARVHALNHVGRHFTVKGPLNIERPPQGHPVIVQAGSSEDGKELAAASAEAIFTAWTSLEEAQAFYRDVKGRLAKYGRRPEQLLVLPGISPVVGRTPEEAQAKWAELQGLIHPSVGLDTLRPFWPEADLRSWKLDEPPPYFPLPPKGVSSRAHVVIELARRERFTVRQLYEYLAGARGHWVVVGTPEPVS
;
A
#
# COMPACT_ATOMS: atom_id res chain seq x y z
N THR A 1 22.08 -15.19 8.41
CA THR A 1 21.50 -16.35 9.11
C THR A 1 20.01 -16.37 8.91
N PRO A 2 19.43 -17.42 8.37
CA PRO A 2 18.03 -17.41 7.91
C PRO A 2 17.05 -17.78 9.04
N LEU A 3 16.94 -16.95 10.06
CA LEU A 3 16.03 -17.19 11.18
C LEU A 3 14.61 -16.58 10.99
N TYR A 4 14.40 -15.87 9.89
CA TYR A 4 13.08 -15.24 9.64
C TYR A 4 12.08 -16.11 8.87
N SER A 5 12.52 -17.20 8.26
CA SER A 5 11.66 -17.91 7.32
C SER A 5 10.79 -18.99 7.96
N SER A 6 11.25 -19.73 8.95
CA SER A 6 10.50 -20.87 9.48
C SER A 6 9.42 -20.44 10.48
N ALA A 7 9.74 -19.59 11.45
CA ALA A 7 8.76 -19.13 12.45
C ALA A 7 7.66 -18.24 11.81
N ALA A 8 8.05 -17.31 10.95
CA ALA A 8 7.07 -16.49 10.22
C ALA A 8 6.20 -17.35 9.30
N SER A 9 6.80 -18.29 8.55
CA SER A 9 6.05 -19.23 7.68
C SER A 9 5.09 -20.13 8.48
N ASP A 10 5.47 -20.58 9.66
CA ASP A 10 4.61 -21.38 10.53
C ASP A 10 3.47 -20.57 11.13
N VAL A 11 3.71 -19.30 11.48
CA VAL A 11 2.68 -18.37 11.94
C VAL A 11 1.64 -18.15 10.84
N TYR A 12 2.06 -17.90 9.60
CA TYR A 12 1.14 -17.73 8.47
C TYR A 12 0.32 -19.00 8.17
N LYS A 13 0.93 -20.18 8.22
CA LYS A 13 0.23 -21.44 7.98
C LYS A 13 -0.82 -21.78 9.04
N ARG A 14 -0.59 -21.38 10.28
CA ARG A 14 -1.47 -21.68 11.42
C ARG A 14 -2.59 -20.66 11.60
N GLN A 15 -2.39 -19.41 11.13
CA GLN A 15 -3.30 -18.30 11.38
C GLN A 15 -4.29 -18.02 10.25
N LEU A 16 -4.31 -18.84 9.19
CA LEU A 16 -5.26 -18.74 8.08
C LEU A 16 -5.32 -17.36 7.41
N PHE A 17 -4.18 -16.66 7.30
CA PHE A 17 -4.12 -15.41 6.54
C PHE A 17 -4.37 -15.67 5.05
N ASP A 18 -5.24 -14.87 4.45
CA ASP A 18 -5.56 -14.96 3.03
C ASP A 18 -4.45 -14.39 2.15
N GLN A 19 -3.76 -13.34 2.61
CA GLN A 19 -2.77 -12.63 1.82
C GLN A 19 -1.67 -11.97 2.66
N ILE A 20 -0.54 -11.71 2.02
CA ILE A 20 0.54 -10.86 2.54
C ILE A 20 0.58 -9.60 1.68
N PHE A 21 0.59 -8.45 2.33
CA PHE A 21 0.64 -7.14 1.69
C PHE A 21 2.00 -6.48 1.97
N LEU A 22 2.75 -6.13 0.91
CA LEU A 22 3.99 -5.39 1.05
C LEU A 22 3.85 -3.98 0.47
N ALA A 23 3.85 -3.00 1.36
CA ALA A 23 3.94 -1.60 0.96
C ALA A 23 5.34 -1.29 0.45
N ASP A 24 5.43 -0.49 -0.60
CA ASP A 24 6.69 -0.10 -1.21
C ASP A 24 6.71 1.37 -1.62
N SER A 25 7.94 1.86 -1.76
CA SER A 25 8.25 3.11 -2.44
C SER A 25 9.60 2.98 -3.13
N PRO A 26 9.70 3.41 -4.40
CA PRO A 26 10.91 3.24 -5.20
C PRO A 26 12.06 4.19 -4.81
N GLY A 27 12.12 4.57 -3.54
CA GLY A 27 13.18 5.41 -2.99
C GLY A 27 12.96 5.78 -1.53
N ILE A 28 13.98 6.36 -0.92
CA ILE A 28 13.94 6.83 0.46
C ILE A 28 13.09 8.10 0.54
N HIS A 29 12.05 8.05 1.34
CA HIS A 29 11.00 9.08 1.39
C HIS A 29 11.38 10.40 2.04
N GLN A 30 12.37 10.40 2.89
CA GLN A 30 12.57 11.49 3.86
C GLN A 30 14.00 12.01 3.79
N ARG A 31 14.14 13.32 3.93
CA ARG A 31 15.40 13.91 4.34
C ARG A 31 15.56 13.66 5.84
N LEU A 32 15.99 12.47 6.17
CA LEU A 32 16.33 12.09 7.53
C LEU A 32 17.76 12.57 7.80
N ASP A 33 18.02 12.99 9.02
CA ASP A 33 19.41 13.15 9.45
C ASP A 33 20.08 11.78 9.63
N ASP A 34 21.40 11.77 9.67
CA ASP A 34 22.20 10.54 9.71
C ASP A 34 21.86 9.67 10.93
N GLU A 35 21.53 10.26 12.07
CA GLU A 35 21.16 9.53 13.27
C GLU A 35 19.80 8.82 13.10
N SER A 36 18.79 9.52 12.60
CA SER A 36 17.47 8.95 12.39
C SER A 36 17.47 7.89 11.28
N ILE A 37 18.13 8.17 10.15
CA ILE A 37 18.17 7.25 9.01
C ILE A 37 18.88 5.93 9.36
N SER A 38 19.97 6.01 10.11
CA SER A 38 20.74 4.82 10.51
C SER A 38 20.00 3.87 11.45
N ARG A 39 18.90 4.33 12.06
CA ARG A 39 18.06 3.57 12.99
C ARG A 39 16.78 3.02 12.38
N GLN A 40 16.58 3.18 11.06
CA GLN A 40 15.36 2.76 10.37
C GLN A 40 15.60 1.58 9.42
N GLY A 41 15.53 0.35 9.95
CA GLY A 41 15.71 -0.87 9.16
C GLY A 41 14.73 -1.03 7.98
N ARG A 42 13.59 -0.34 8.01
CA ARG A 42 12.59 -0.36 6.93
C ARG A 42 13.00 0.37 5.65
N LEU A 43 14.09 1.11 5.66
CA LEU A 43 14.61 1.80 4.46
C LEU A 43 15.32 0.86 3.50
N SER A 44 15.66 -0.35 3.95
CA SER A 44 16.29 -1.38 3.14
C SER A 44 15.38 -2.60 3.09
N HIS A 45 14.72 -2.81 1.96
CA HIS A 45 13.81 -3.93 1.74
C HIS A 45 13.88 -4.40 0.28
N PHE A 46 13.41 -5.61 0.03
CA PHE A 46 13.32 -6.14 -1.31
C PHE A 46 12.17 -5.50 -2.09
N GLU A 47 12.33 -5.39 -3.41
CA GLU A 47 11.27 -5.00 -4.32
C GLU A 47 10.14 -6.06 -4.28
N PRO A 48 8.87 -5.63 -4.16
CA PRO A 48 7.76 -6.55 -3.86
C PRO A 48 7.53 -7.65 -4.90
N VAL A 49 7.54 -7.32 -6.19
CA VAL A 49 7.23 -8.30 -7.25
C VAL A 49 8.30 -9.40 -7.29
N THR A 50 9.57 -9.01 -7.16
CA THR A 50 10.70 -9.93 -7.11
C THR A 50 10.64 -10.84 -5.88
N LEU A 51 10.36 -10.27 -4.71
CA LEU A 51 10.22 -11.05 -3.47
C LEU A 51 9.04 -12.02 -3.55
N TRP A 52 7.90 -11.55 -4.05
CA TRP A 52 6.69 -12.40 -4.17
C TRP A 52 6.87 -13.52 -5.19
N ALA A 53 7.59 -13.30 -6.29
CA ALA A 53 7.90 -14.35 -7.24
C ALA A 53 8.68 -15.50 -6.59
N ALA A 54 9.67 -15.19 -5.74
CA ALA A 54 10.43 -16.19 -5.00
C ALA A 54 9.56 -16.95 -3.98
N LEU A 55 8.71 -16.22 -3.23
CA LEU A 55 7.83 -16.83 -2.22
C LEU A 55 6.65 -17.61 -2.83
N ALA A 56 6.14 -17.18 -3.98
CA ALA A 56 5.09 -17.88 -4.70
C ALA A 56 5.51 -19.29 -5.12
N ALA A 57 6.80 -19.48 -5.46
CA ALA A 57 7.34 -20.78 -5.85
C ALA A 57 7.36 -21.80 -4.69
N VAL A 58 7.42 -21.34 -3.45
CA VAL A 58 7.53 -22.20 -2.24
C VAL A 58 6.27 -22.22 -1.36
N THR A 59 5.21 -21.53 -1.79
CA THR A 59 3.91 -21.48 -1.10
C THR A 59 2.78 -21.95 -1.99
N ARG A 60 1.60 -22.26 -1.41
CA ARG A 60 0.48 -22.84 -2.17
C ARG A 60 -0.84 -22.07 -2.07
N HIS A 61 -1.11 -21.38 -0.96
CA HIS A 61 -2.43 -20.80 -0.67
C HIS A 61 -2.42 -19.29 -0.47
N ILE A 62 -1.37 -18.75 0.14
CA ILE A 62 -1.29 -17.33 0.49
C ILE A 62 -1.26 -16.45 -0.76
N GLY A 63 -2.08 -15.39 -0.78
CA GLY A 63 -2.08 -14.36 -1.80
C GLY A 63 -0.96 -13.33 -1.58
N PHE A 64 -0.56 -12.66 -2.64
CA PHE A 64 0.57 -11.74 -2.66
C PHE A 64 0.14 -10.38 -3.21
N VAL A 65 0.08 -9.37 -2.34
CA VAL A 65 -0.18 -7.99 -2.75
C VAL A 65 1.15 -7.26 -2.89
N ALA A 66 1.53 -6.95 -4.12
CA ALA A 66 2.73 -6.16 -4.44
C ALA A 66 2.36 -4.71 -4.70
N THR A 67 3.07 -3.78 -4.09
CA THR A 67 2.92 -2.36 -4.36
C THR A 67 3.75 -1.96 -5.58
N ALA A 68 3.15 -1.27 -6.54
CA ALA A 68 3.87 -0.67 -7.67
C ALA A 68 3.24 0.67 -8.08
N SER A 69 4.11 1.61 -8.48
CA SER A 69 3.76 3.00 -8.70
C SER A 69 3.29 3.28 -10.11
N THR A 70 2.13 3.89 -10.28
CA THR A 70 1.68 4.40 -11.58
C THR A 70 2.45 5.64 -12.03
N THR A 71 3.13 6.34 -11.14
CA THR A 71 3.90 7.55 -11.46
C THR A 71 5.25 7.23 -12.08
N TYR A 72 5.93 6.17 -11.61
CA TYR A 72 7.33 5.89 -11.94
C TYR A 72 7.54 4.60 -12.72
N GLU A 73 6.50 3.78 -12.90
CA GLU A 73 6.57 2.56 -13.71
C GLU A 73 6.05 2.81 -15.14
N ASP A 74 6.39 1.88 -16.04
CA ASP A 74 5.82 1.78 -17.39
C ASP A 74 4.67 0.77 -17.39
N PRO A 75 3.49 1.10 -17.97
CA PRO A 75 2.31 0.24 -17.89
C PRO A 75 2.49 -1.10 -18.62
N TYR A 76 3.23 -1.16 -19.73
CA TYR A 76 3.49 -2.41 -20.44
C TYR A 76 4.38 -3.34 -19.62
N LEU A 77 5.46 -2.80 -19.04
CA LEU A 77 6.37 -3.58 -18.21
C LEU A 77 5.70 -4.03 -16.92
N LEU A 78 4.87 -3.18 -16.32
CA LEU A 78 4.12 -3.53 -15.12
C LEU A 78 3.09 -4.63 -15.41
N ALA A 79 2.30 -4.51 -16.47
CA ALA A 79 1.34 -5.53 -16.88
C ALA A 79 2.04 -6.89 -17.06
N ARG A 80 3.20 -6.90 -17.71
CA ARG A 80 4.01 -8.12 -17.92
C ARG A 80 4.52 -8.72 -16.62
N LYS A 81 5.02 -7.88 -15.66
CA LYS A 81 5.50 -8.34 -14.36
C LYS A 81 4.39 -9.02 -13.57
N PHE A 82 3.21 -8.38 -13.48
CA PHE A 82 2.08 -8.93 -12.73
C PHE A 82 1.45 -10.16 -13.39
N ALA A 83 1.35 -10.20 -14.72
CA ALA A 83 0.93 -11.41 -15.42
C ALA A 83 1.89 -12.57 -15.13
N SER A 84 3.21 -12.34 -15.18
CA SER A 84 4.22 -13.36 -14.86
C SER A 84 4.09 -13.83 -13.40
N LEU A 85 3.92 -12.90 -12.45
CA LEU A 85 3.70 -13.24 -11.04
C LEU A 85 2.41 -14.06 -10.86
N ASP A 86 1.36 -13.75 -11.61
CA ASP A 86 0.10 -14.46 -11.54
C ASP A 86 0.24 -15.90 -12.03
N HIS A 87 0.94 -16.14 -13.13
CA HIS A 87 1.27 -17.48 -13.60
C HIS A 87 2.13 -18.26 -12.59
N ILE A 88 3.21 -17.65 -12.07
CA ILE A 88 4.10 -18.29 -11.09
C ILE A 88 3.34 -18.65 -9.82
N SER A 89 2.47 -17.75 -9.36
CA SER A 89 1.68 -17.93 -8.15
C SER A 89 0.43 -18.79 -8.34
N LYS A 90 0.05 -19.13 -9.58
CA LYS A 90 -1.17 -19.85 -9.94
C LYS A 90 -2.44 -19.11 -9.50
N GLY A 91 -2.53 -17.83 -9.89
CA GLY A 91 -3.70 -17.01 -9.64
C GLY A 91 -3.77 -16.45 -8.20
N ARG A 92 -2.62 -16.04 -7.62
CA ARG A 92 -2.56 -15.50 -6.25
C ARG A 92 -1.91 -14.11 -6.17
N SER A 93 -1.72 -13.45 -7.31
CA SER A 93 -1.12 -12.11 -7.35
C SER A 93 -2.17 -11.01 -7.20
N ALA A 94 -1.74 -9.91 -6.60
CA ALA A 94 -2.52 -8.68 -6.50
C ALA A 94 -1.59 -7.46 -6.62
N TRP A 95 -2.09 -6.41 -7.25
CA TRP A 95 -1.39 -5.15 -7.42
C TRP A 95 -1.98 -4.05 -6.54
N ASN A 96 -1.20 -3.57 -5.55
CA ASN A 96 -1.53 -2.35 -4.84
C ASN A 96 -1.12 -1.14 -5.68
N VAL A 97 -2.10 -0.49 -6.24
CA VAL A 97 -1.95 0.69 -7.11
C VAL A 97 -1.64 1.91 -6.26
N VAL A 98 -0.47 2.50 -6.44
CA VAL A 98 -0.10 3.74 -5.74
C VAL A 98 0.38 4.81 -6.71
N THR A 99 0.12 6.07 -6.36
CA THR A 99 0.62 7.24 -7.10
C THR A 99 1.91 7.80 -6.51
N THR A 100 2.48 7.14 -5.52
CA THR A 100 3.67 7.55 -4.76
C THR A 100 3.61 8.98 -4.24
N SER A 101 3.37 9.15 -2.95
CA SER A 101 3.28 10.49 -2.33
C SER A 101 4.64 11.09 -1.96
N ALA A 102 5.71 10.32 -2.01
CA ALA A 102 7.05 10.74 -1.60
C ALA A 102 7.69 11.67 -2.63
N ALA A 103 7.74 12.95 -2.31
CA ALA A 103 8.24 13.98 -3.21
C ALA A 103 9.72 13.81 -3.59
N THR A 104 10.55 13.23 -2.72
CA THR A 104 12.01 13.06 -2.94
C THR A 104 12.36 12.00 -3.97
N VAL A 105 11.43 11.12 -4.32
CA VAL A 105 11.67 9.96 -5.20
C VAL A 105 11.90 10.35 -6.66
N HIS A 106 11.36 11.50 -7.09
CA HIS A 106 11.40 11.94 -8.49
C HIS A 106 12.83 11.99 -9.08
N GLY A 107 13.84 12.31 -8.26
CA GLY A 107 15.24 12.38 -8.71
C GLY A 107 15.81 11.03 -9.16
N ASN A 108 15.29 9.91 -8.66
CA ASN A 108 15.71 8.56 -9.10
C ASN A 108 15.21 8.23 -10.51
N PHE A 109 14.28 9.01 -11.05
CA PHE A 109 13.64 8.79 -12.35
C PHE A 109 13.88 9.92 -13.34
N GLY A 110 14.88 10.77 -13.09
CA GLY A 110 15.26 11.86 -13.97
C GLY A 110 14.24 13.00 -14.11
N LEU A 111 13.26 13.07 -13.20
CA LEU A 111 12.28 14.15 -13.20
C LEU A 111 12.81 15.37 -12.43
N ALA A 112 12.57 16.57 -12.94
CA ALA A 112 12.98 17.81 -12.30
C ALA A 112 12.20 18.10 -11.00
N ALA A 113 10.95 17.61 -10.93
CA ALA A 113 10.07 17.74 -9.77
C ALA A 113 9.11 16.57 -9.66
N HIS A 114 8.57 16.37 -8.46
CA HIS A 114 7.48 15.42 -8.23
C HIS A 114 6.19 15.96 -8.86
N PRO A 115 5.48 15.18 -9.69
CA PRO A 115 4.26 15.65 -10.33
C PRO A 115 3.15 15.97 -9.33
N ASP A 116 2.31 16.95 -9.65
CA ASP A 116 1.18 17.34 -8.83
C ASP A 116 0.20 16.18 -8.59
N PRO A 117 -0.47 16.11 -7.43
CA PRO A 117 -1.43 15.06 -7.11
C PRO A 117 -2.49 14.84 -8.20
N ALA A 118 -3.10 15.90 -8.72
CA ALA A 118 -4.13 15.79 -9.76
C ALA A 118 -3.59 15.12 -11.03
N VAL A 119 -2.38 15.48 -11.48
CA VAL A 119 -1.72 14.87 -12.64
C VAL A 119 -1.40 13.40 -12.37
N ARG A 120 -0.93 13.08 -11.17
CA ARG A 120 -0.61 11.69 -10.80
C ARG A 120 -1.85 10.80 -10.80
N TYR A 121 -2.99 11.28 -10.31
CA TYR A 121 -4.23 10.51 -10.30
C TYR A 121 -4.85 10.39 -11.70
N GLU A 122 -4.82 11.45 -12.51
CA GLU A 122 -5.22 11.38 -13.92
C GLU A 122 -4.41 10.31 -14.67
N ARG A 123 -3.08 10.35 -14.54
CA ARG A 123 -2.18 9.35 -15.10
C ARG A 123 -2.48 7.94 -14.55
N ALA A 124 -2.83 7.81 -13.27
CA ALA A 124 -3.11 6.52 -12.64
C ALA A 124 -4.37 5.86 -13.21
N HIS A 125 -5.42 6.60 -13.49
CA HIS A 125 -6.62 6.07 -14.14
C HIS A 125 -6.27 5.49 -15.52
N GLU A 126 -5.61 6.27 -16.37
CA GLU A 126 -5.20 5.80 -17.70
C GLU A 126 -4.22 4.62 -17.62
N PHE A 127 -3.30 4.64 -16.65
CA PHE A 127 -2.35 3.53 -16.42
C PHE A 127 -3.08 2.22 -16.11
N VAL A 128 -4.06 2.24 -15.21
CA VAL A 128 -4.86 1.06 -14.84
C VAL A 128 -5.64 0.53 -16.04
N ASP A 129 -6.24 1.41 -16.84
CA ASP A 129 -6.99 1.02 -18.04
C ASP A 129 -6.07 0.36 -19.07
N VAL A 130 -4.87 0.91 -19.30
CA VAL A 130 -3.86 0.31 -20.18
C VAL A 130 -3.43 -1.06 -19.69
N VAL A 131 -3.15 -1.21 -18.40
CA VAL A 131 -2.71 -2.47 -17.81
C VAL A 131 -3.81 -3.55 -17.94
N LYS A 132 -5.06 -3.21 -17.63
CA LYS A 132 -6.21 -4.12 -17.80
C LYS A 132 -6.38 -4.54 -19.27
N GLY A 133 -6.34 -3.57 -20.19
CA GLY A 133 -6.44 -3.86 -21.62
C GLY A 133 -5.29 -4.74 -22.14
N LEU A 134 -4.09 -4.63 -21.57
CA LEU A 134 -2.98 -5.51 -21.90
C LEU A 134 -3.20 -6.95 -21.37
N TRP A 135 -3.76 -7.11 -20.17
CA TRP A 135 -4.13 -8.44 -19.66
C TRP A 135 -5.24 -9.11 -20.46
N ASP A 136 -6.14 -8.30 -21.05
CA ASP A 136 -7.22 -8.76 -21.95
C ASP A 136 -6.77 -8.96 -23.41
N SER A 137 -5.48 -8.74 -23.73
CA SER A 137 -4.99 -8.87 -25.11
C SER A 137 -4.88 -10.30 -25.62
N TRP A 138 -5.07 -11.30 -24.77
CA TRP A 138 -5.16 -12.73 -25.10
C TRP A 138 -6.50 -13.28 -24.60
N ASP A 139 -7.23 -13.97 -25.45
CA ASP A 139 -8.44 -14.72 -25.02
C ASP A 139 -8.01 -15.93 -24.16
N ASP A 140 -8.90 -16.44 -23.30
CA ASP A 140 -8.60 -17.55 -22.39
C ASP A 140 -8.16 -18.83 -23.12
N ASP A 141 -8.65 -19.04 -24.34
CA ASP A 141 -8.39 -20.21 -25.17
C ASP A 141 -7.49 -19.93 -26.37
N ALA A 142 -6.73 -18.82 -26.34
CA ALA A 142 -5.82 -18.44 -27.43
C ALA A 142 -4.70 -19.47 -27.66
N LEU A 143 -4.26 -20.17 -26.63
CA LEU A 143 -3.17 -21.16 -26.69
C LEU A 143 -3.65 -22.52 -27.16
N THR A 144 -3.37 -22.89 -28.37
CA THR A 144 -3.69 -24.22 -28.94
C THR A 144 -2.68 -25.28 -28.54
N ARG A 145 -1.39 -24.94 -28.48
CA ARG A 145 -0.27 -25.87 -28.17
C ARG A 145 -0.34 -27.18 -28.94
N ASP A 146 -0.81 -27.10 -30.19
CA ASP A 146 -0.95 -28.28 -31.07
C ASP A 146 0.44 -28.74 -31.55
N ARG A 147 0.82 -29.94 -31.12
CA ARG A 147 2.13 -30.52 -31.44
C ARG A 147 2.19 -31.12 -32.84
N ASP A 148 1.06 -31.52 -33.40
CA ASP A 148 1.01 -32.16 -34.69
C ASP A 148 1.15 -31.15 -35.81
N SER A 149 0.46 -30.03 -35.73
CA SER A 149 0.55 -28.93 -36.68
C SER A 149 1.70 -27.94 -36.39
N GLY A 150 2.26 -27.95 -35.17
CA GLY A 150 3.21 -26.97 -34.69
C GLY A 150 2.61 -25.60 -34.37
N VAL A 151 1.28 -25.48 -34.37
CA VAL A 151 0.58 -24.23 -34.03
C VAL A 151 0.57 -24.04 -32.53
N TYR A 152 1.19 -22.95 -32.05
CA TYR A 152 1.28 -22.68 -30.62
C TYR A 152 0.07 -21.89 -30.09
N PHE A 153 -0.42 -20.92 -30.82
CA PHE A 153 -1.60 -20.13 -30.49
C PHE A 153 -2.42 -19.75 -31.73
N ASP A 154 -3.68 -19.43 -31.53
CA ASP A 154 -4.55 -18.89 -32.58
C ASP A 154 -4.35 -17.37 -32.67
N PRO A 155 -3.79 -16.83 -33.77
CA PRO A 155 -3.57 -15.40 -33.91
C PRO A 155 -4.86 -14.56 -33.94
N ALA A 156 -6.01 -15.17 -34.28
CA ALA A 156 -7.30 -14.47 -34.24
C ALA A 156 -7.79 -14.17 -32.82
N ARG A 157 -7.17 -14.80 -31.81
CA ARG A 157 -7.49 -14.68 -30.38
C ARG A 157 -6.47 -13.84 -29.61
N VAL A 158 -5.61 -13.11 -30.33
CA VAL A 158 -4.61 -12.20 -29.77
C VAL A 158 -4.82 -10.81 -30.34
N HIS A 159 -5.11 -9.86 -29.48
CA HIS A 159 -5.60 -8.55 -29.86
C HIS A 159 -4.62 -7.43 -29.49
N ALA A 160 -4.24 -6.61 -30.46
CA ALA A 160 -3.45 -5.42 -30.17
C ALA A 160 -4.31 -4.40 -29.41
N LEU A 161 -3.80 -3.87 -28.30
CA LEU A 161 -4.51 -2.87 -27.49
C LEU A 161 -4.71 -1.55 -28.27
N ASN A 162 -3.68 -1.10 -29.03
CA ASN A 162 -3.67 0.15 -29.79
C ASN A 162 -4.14 1.38 -28.98
N HIS A 163 -3.78 1.44 -27.72
CA HIS A 163 -4.14 2.56 -26.84
C HIS A 163 -3.40 3.83 -27.28
N VAL A 164 -4.14 4.92 -27.39
CA VAL A 164 -3.63 6.28 -27.58
C VAL A 164 -4.38 7.20 -26.62
N GLY A 165 -3.71 7.63 -25.57
CA GLY A 165 -4.27 8.49 -24.55
C GLY A 165 -3.41 9.72 -24.29
N ARG A 166 -3.72 10.42 -23.21
CA ARG A 166 -3.01 11.64 -22.83
C ARG A 166 -1.62 11.36 -22.28
N HIS A 167 -1.48 10.28 -21.52
CA HIS A 167 -0.25 9.94 -20.82
C HIS A 167 0.51 8.78 -21.46
N PHE A 168 -0.21 7.93 -22.23
CA PHE A 168 0.38 6.72 -22.78
C PHE A 168 -0.03 6.46 -24.23
N THR A 169 0.91 5.88 -24.98
CA THR A 169 0.64 5.28 -26.28
C THR A 169 1.22 3.87 -26.24
N VAL A 170 0.34 2.86 -26.26
CA VAL A 170 0.76 1.46 -26.10
C VAL A 170 0.09 0.60 -27.17
N LYS A 171 0.90 -0.02 -28.01
CA LYS A 171 0.37 -0.85 -29.10
C LYS A 171 -0.17 -2.19 -28.60
N GLY A 172 0.56 -2.87 -27.70
CA GLY A 172 0.26 -4.26 -27.37
C GLY A 172 0.43 -5.21 -28.56
N PRO A 173 -0.01 -6.46 -28.51
CA PRO A 173 -0.50 -7.14 -27.31
C PRO A 173 0.59 -7.35 -26.25
N LEU A 174 0.20 -7.83 -25.08
CA LEU A 174 1.15 -8.30 -24.08
C LEU A 174 1.86 -9.56 -24.62
N ASN A 175 3.13 -9.76 -24.28
CA ASN A 175 3.92 -10.91 -24.75
C ASN A 175 3.92 -12.11 -23.75
N ILE A 176 2.83 -12.25 -23.02
CA ILE A 176 2.51 -13.37 -22.15
C ILE A 176 1.01 -13.58 -22.23
N GLU A 177 0.57 -14.84 -22.16
CA GLU A 177 -0.85 -15.20 -22.20
C GLU A 177 -1.62 -14.58 -21.02
N ARG A 178 -2.96 -14.60 -21.16
CA ARG A 178 -3.88 -14.08 -20.14
C ARG A 178 -3.54 -14.63 -18.76
N PRO A 179 -3.48 -13.77 -17.72
CA PRO A 179 -3.24 -14.23 -16.35
C PRO A 179 -4.29 -15.24 -15.89
N PRO A 180 -3.95 -16.22 -15.04
CA PRO A 180 -4.90 -17.20 -14.51
C PRO A 180 -6.15 -16.62 -13.85
N GLN A 181 -6.05 -15.43 -13.26
CA GLN A 181 -7.17 -14.68 -12.69
C GLN A 181 -7.94 -13.84 -13.73
N GLY A 182 -7.52 -13.85 -15.00
CA GLY A 182 -7.91 -12.85 -15.98
C GLY A 182 -7.22 -11.52 -15.71
N HIS A 183 -7.51 -10.92 -14.59
CA HIS A 183 -6.79 -9.77 -14.04
C HIS A 183 -6.23 -10.11 -12.65
N PRO A 184 -4.94 -9.89 -12.37
CA PRO A 184 -4.46 -9.80 -11.00
C PRO A 184 -5.31 -8.84 -10.17
N VAL A 185 -5.64 -9.21 -8.93
CA VAL A 185 -6.52 -8.42 -8.08
C VAL A 185 -5.96 -7.00 -7.90
N ILE A 186 -6.79 -5.99 -8.10
CA ILE A 186 -6.40 -4.60 -7.91
C ILE A 186 -6.76 -4.15 -6.50
N VAL A 187 -5.73 -3.73 -5.77
CA VAL A 187 -5.84 -3.18 -4.41
C VAL A 187 -5.46 -1.71 -4.44
N GLN A 188 -6.06 -0.92 -3.59
CA GLN A 188 -5.78 0.50 -3.43
C GLN A 188 -5.67 0.84 -1.93
N ALA A 189 -4.93 1.91 -1.58
CA ALA A 189 -4.75 2.35 -0.21
C ALA A 189 -4.93 3.88 -0.03
N GLY A 190 -5.51 4.57 -1.01
CA GLY A 190 -5.70 6.01 -0.99
C GLY A 190 -6.93 6.44 -0.19
N SER A 191 -6.74 7.35 0.77
CA SER A 191 -7.82 7.95 1.56
C SER A 191 -8.20 9.38 1.12
N SER A 192 -7.47 9.97 0.17
CA SER A 192 -7.82 11.26 -0.45
C SER A 192 -9.05 11.13 -1.35
N GLU A 193 -9.66 12.25 -1.73
CA GLU A 193 -10.81 12.23 -2.66
C GLU A 193 -10.46 11.50 -3.95
N ASP A 194 -9.35 11.86 -4.60
CA ASP A 194 -8.90 11.22 -5.83
C ASP A 194 -8.56 9.74 -5.61
N GLY A 195 -7.99 9.38 -4.44
CA GLY A 195 -7.69 7.99 -4.08
C GLY A 195 -8.95 7.14 -3.91
N LYS A 196 -9.99 7.69 -3.29
CA LYS A 196 -11.30 7.03 -3.16
C LYS A 196 -11.99 6.87 -4.52
N GLU A 197 -11.86 7.87 -5.42
CA GLU A 197 -12.38 7.78 -6.79
C GLU A 197 -11.66 6.68 -7.60
N LEU A 198 -10.34 6.63 -7.55
CA LEU A 198 -9.55 5.58 -8.21
C LEU A 198 -9.93 4.18 -7.70
N ALA A 199 -10.08 4.03 -6.38
CA ALA A 199 -10.51 2.77 -5.78
C ALA A 199 -11.93 2.39 -6.22
N ALA A 200 -12.87 3.32 -6.19
CA ALA A 200 -14.25 3.08 -6.61
C ALA A 200 -14.35 2.70 -8.10
N ALA A 201 -13.49 3.27 -8.94
CA ALA A 201 -13.45 2.97 -10.36
C ALA A 201 -12.87 1.59 -10.68
N SER A 202 -11.82 1.16 -9.95
CA SER A 202 -10.96 0.08 -10.44
C SER A 202 -10.61 -1.03 -9.45
N ALA A 203 -10.65 -0.79 -8.13
CA ALA A 203 -10.12 -1.73 -7.16
C ALA A 203 -11.16 -2.77 -6.68
N GLU A 204 -10.70 -4.00 -6.39
CA GLU A 204 -11.47 -5.03 -5.71
C GLU A 204 -11.32 -4.95 -4.19
N ALA A 205 -10.22 -4.36 -3.69
CA ALA A 205 -10.02 -4.13 -2.27
C ALA A 205 -9.38 -2.76 -2.01
N ILE A 206 -9.75 -2.13 -0.90
CA ILE A 206 -9.11 -0.91 -0.43
C ILE A 206 -8.65 -1.10 1.01
N PHE A 207 -7.34 -0.97 1.22
CA PHE A 207 -6.75 -0.93 2.55
C PHE A 207 -6.87 0.46 3.15
N THR A 208 -7.23 0.54 4.42
CA THR A 208 -7.44 1.83 5.10
C THR A 208 -6.93 1.80 6.54
N ALA A 209 -6.52 2.94 7.05
CA ALA A 209 -6.02 3.11 8.40
C ALA A 209 -6.83 4.20 9.12
N TRP A 210 -7.59 3.81 10.14
CA TRP A 210 -8.41 4.68 10.96
C TRP A 210 -8.20 4.36 12.43
N THR A 211 -8.21 5.38 13.27
CA THR A 211 -7.99 5.26 14.71
C THR A 211 -9.29 5.25 15.52
N SER A 212 -10.42 5.55 14.88
CA SER A 212 -11.74 5.48 15.47
C SER A 212 -12.74 4.72 14.60
N LEU A 213 -13.71 4.08 15.25
CA LEU A 213 -14.78 3.36 14.55
C LEU A 213 -15.67 4.31 13.73
N GLU A 214 -15.93 5.50 14.24
CA GLU A 214 -16.78 6.50 13.57
C GLU A 214 -16.17 6.93 12.22
N GLU A 215 -14.86 7.27 12.22
CA GLU A 215 -14.13 7.64 11.00
C GLU A 215 -14.08 6.48 10.00
N ALA A 216 -13.83 5.25 10.50
CA ALA A 216 -13.82 4.06 9.67
C ALA A 216 -15.19 3.81 9.00
N GLN A 217 -16.27 3.97 9.74
CA GLN A 217 -17.64 3.86 9.23
C GLN A 217 -17.99 4.98 8.23
N ALA A 218 -17.54 6.20 8.48
CA ALA A 218 -17.73 7.33 7.55
C ALA A 218 -17.00 7.06 6.22
N PHE A 219 -15.75 6.62 6.28
CA PHE A 219 -14.99 6.22 5.11
C PHE A 219 -15.65 5.08 4.35
N TYR A 220 -16.11 4.04 5.06
CA TYR A 220 -16.80 2.91 4.46
C TYR A 220 -18.04 3.36 3.67
N ARG A 221 -18.90 4.17 4.28
CA ARG A 221 -20.10 4.70 3.60
C ARG A 221 -19.75 5.53 2.37
N ASP A 222 -18.74 6.39 2.48
CA ASP A 222 -18.31 7.26 1.39
C ASP A 222 -17.79 6.42 0.21
N VAL A 223 -16.81 5.55 0.42
CA VAL A 223 -16.20 4.78 -0.68
C VAL A 223 -17.19 3.83 -1.33
N LYS A 224 -18.09 3.21 -0.55
CA LYS A 224 -19.17 2.35 -1.07
C LYS A 224 -20.20 3.14 -1.89
N GLY A 225 -20.52 4.34 -1.46
CA GLY A 225 -21.44 5.23 -2.19
C GLY A 225 -20.95 5.66 -3.57
N ARG A 226 -19.62 5.71 -3.77
CA ARG A 226 -19.00 6.09 -5.07
C ARG A 226 -19.12 5.02 -6.14
N LEU A 227 -19.26 3.75 -5.78
CA LEU A 227 -19.25 2.62 -6.70
C LEU A 227 -20.35 2.72 -7.77
N ALA A 228 -21.53 3.20 -7.42
CA ALA A 228 -22.65 3.36 -8.34
C ALA A 228 -22.32 4.26 -9.54
N LYS A 229 -21.47 5.27 -9.37
CA LYS A 229 -20.98 6.16 -10.45
C LYS A 229 -20.24 5.37 -11.54
N TYR A 230 -19.64 4.24 -11.20
CA TYR A 230 -18.88 3.37 -12.08
C TYR A 230 -19.66 2.09 -12.47
N GLY A 231 -20.97 2.03 -12.23
CA GLY A 231 -21.79 0.87 -12.50
C GLY A 231 -21.46 -0.35 -11.64
N ARG A 232 -20.79 -0.13 -10.50
CA ARG A 232 -20.33 -1.21 -9.62
C ARG A 232 -21.24 -1.37 -8.39
N ARG A 233 -21.39 -2.62 -7.95
CA ARG A 233 -22.12 -2.95 -6.73
C ARG A 233 -21.22 -2.87 -5.49
N PRO A 234 -21.81 -2.62 -4.29
CA PRO A 234 -21.04 -2.50 -3.04
C PRO A 234 -20.13 -3.71 -2.73
N GLU A 235 -20.53 -4.91 -3.10
CA GLU A 235 -19.80 -6.16 -2.83
C GLU A 235 -18.51 -6.26 -3.67
N GLN A 236 -18.39 -5.53 -4.75
CA GLN A 236 -17.24 -5.55 -5.65
C GLN A 236 -16.02 -4.77 -5.15
N LEU A 237 -16.11 -4.14 -3.99
CA LEU A 237 -14.98 -3.50 -3.31
C LEU A 237 -14.96 -3.89 -1.84
N LEU A 238 -13.98 -4.66 -1.44
CA LEU A 238 -13.74 -4.99 -0.03
C LEU A 238 -13.00 -3.84 0.66
N VAL A 239 -13.42 -3.49 1.87
CA VAL A 239 -12.72 -2.51 2.71
C VAL A 239 -11.96 -3.25 3.79
N LEU A 240 -10.63 -3.09 3.81
CA LEU A 240 -9.72 -3.79 4.70
C LEU A 240 -9.14 -2.80 5.74
N PRO A 241 -9.76 -2.66 6.91
CA PRO A 241 -9.24 -1.78 7.95
C PRO A 241 -7.97 -2.37 8.58
N GLY A 242 -6.95 -1.54 8.71
CA GLY A 242 -5.70 -1.92 9.37
C GLY A 242 -5.86 -1.95 10.89
N ILE A 243 -5.56 -3.09 11.50
CA ILE A 243 -5.56 -3.30 12.94
C ILE A 243 -4.16 -3.69 13.40
N SER A 244 -3.72 -3.15 14.52
CA SER A 244 -2.45 -3.51 15.17
C SER A 244 -2.75 -4.17 16.53
N PRO A 245 -2.95 -5.49 16.58
CA PRO A 245 -3.24 -6.19 17.83
C PRO A 245 -1.97 -6.46 18.63
N VAL A 246 -2.00 -6.17 19.93
CA VAL A 246 -0.97 -6.55 20.91
C VAL A 246 -1.60 -7.47 21.94
N VAL A 247 -1.30 -8.76 21.83
CA VAL A 247 -1.97 -9.80 22.61
C VAL A 247 -1.07 -10.30 23.73
N GLY A 248 -1.60 -10.33 24.96
CA GLY A 248 -1.00 -10.97 26.13
C GLY A 248 -1.88 -12.09 26.68
N ARG A 249 -1.33 -12.93 27.54
CA ARG A 249 -2.11 -13.93 28.30
C ARG A 249 -2.97 -13.27 29.39
N THR A 250 -2.53 -12.11 29.84
CA THR A 250 -3.28 -11.24 30.76
C THR A 250 -3.28 -9.80 30.23
N PRO A 251 -4.20 -8.95 30.66
CA PRO A 251 -4.19 -7.53 30.30
C PRO A 251 -2.87 -6.83 30.63
N GLU A 252 -2.28 -7.15 31.78
CA GLU A 252 -1.01 -6.58 32.24
C GLU A 252 0.15 -7.00 31.32
N GLU A 253 0.19 -8.27 30.88
CA GLU A 253 1.19 -8.75 29.91
C GLU A 253 1.04 -8.04 28.56
N ALA A 254 -0.19 -7.83 28.08
CA ALA A 254 -0.46 -7.10 26.86
C ALA A 254 0.01 -5.65 26.95
N GLN A 255 -0.28 -4.96 28.06
CA GLN A 255 0.16 -3.60 28.31
C GLN A 255 1.69 -3.50 28.41
N ALA A 256 2.34 -4.46 29.08
CA ALA A 256 3.79 -4.50 29.19
C ALA A 256 4.45 -4.66 27.82
N LYS A 257 3.93 -5.55 26.95
CA LYS A 257 4.39 -5.70 25.55
C LYS A 257 4.20 -4.42 24.74
N TRP A 258 3.06 -3.76 24.91
CA TRP A 258 2.82 -2.49 24.24
C TRP A 258 3.81 -1.42 24.67
N ALA A 259 4.04 -1.27 25.98
CA ALA A 259 5.01 -0.33 26.54
C ALA A 259 6.45 -0.64 26.07
N GLU A 260 6.83 -1.92 26.01
CA GLU A 260 8.11 -2.34 25.45
C GLU A 260 8.26 -1.92 23.98
N LEU A 261 7.26 -2.18 23.13
CA LEU A 261 7.27 -1.79 21.72
C LEU A 261 7.38 -0.27 21.55
N GLN A 262 6.68 0.51 22.36
CA GLN A 262 6.80 1.97 22.33
C GLN A 262 8.18 2.45 22.78
N GLY A 263 8.75 1.81 23.80
CA GLY A 263 10.10 2.12 24.29
C GLY A 263 11.23 1.85 23.29
N LEU A 264 10.99 1.00 22.29
CA LEU A 264 11.95 0.74 21.20
C LEU A 264 12.00 1.87 20.16
N ILE A 265 11.07 2.81 20.20
CA ILE A 265 11.08 3.95 19.28
C ILE A 265 12.16 4.95 19.72
N HIS A 266 13.27 4.97 19.00
CA HIS A 266 14.34 5.92 19.33
C HIS A 266 13.84 7.37 19.12
N PRO A 267 14.12 8.30 20.04
CA PRO A 267 13.61 9.67 19.97
C PRO A 267 13.88 10.39 18.66
N SER A 268 15.06 10.23 18.05
CA SER A 268 15.38 10.84 16.75
C SER A 268 14.44 10.36 15.64
N VAL A 269 14.10 9.06 15.63
CA VAL A 269 13.14 8.47 14.68
C VAL A 269 11.73 8.97 14.98
N GLY A 270 11.36 9.01 16.26
CA GLY A 270 10.06 9.53 16.72
C GLY A 270 9.84 10.97 16.28
N LEU A 271 10.80 11.85 16.54
CA LEU A 271 10.75 13.27 16.16
C LEU A 271 10.62 13.44 14.64
N ASP A 272 11.30 12.62 13.84
CA ASP A 272 11.17 12.69 12.38
C ASP A 272 9.76 12.32 11.90
N THR A 273 9.01 11.51 12.63
CA THR A 273 7.60 11.23 12.30
C THR A 273 6.70 12.46 12.48
N LEU A 274 7.14 13.45 13.28
CA LEU A 274 6.42 14.72 13.50
C LEU A 274 6.73 15.77 12.43
N ARG A 275 7.83 15.64 11.69
CA ARG A 275 8.28 16.63 10.71
C ARG A 275 7.25 17.01 9.65
N PRO A 276 6.44 16.09 9.09
CA PRO A 276 5.38 16.48 8.15
C PRO A 276 4.33 17.43 8.73
N PHE A 277 4.17 17.45 10.05
CA PHE A 277 3.19 18.28 10.76
C PHE A 277 3.80 19.60 11.22
N TRP A 278 5.11 19.63 11.46
CA TRP A 278 5.88 20.80 11.89
C TRP A 278 7.14 20.98 11.01
N PRO A 279 6.98 21.29 9.72
CA PRO A 279 8.09 21.27 8.76
C PRO A 279 9.20 22.29 9.06
N GLU A 280 8.84 23.43 9.67
CA GLU A 280 9.75 24.52 9.98
C GLU A 280 10.29 24.50 11.44
N ALA A 281 9.87 23.51 12.24
CA ALA A 281 10.28 23.44 13.64
C ALA A 281 11.64 22.76 13.80
N ASP A 282 12.45 23.30 14.72
CA ASP A 282 13.58 22.54 15.28
C ASP A 282 13.06 21.54 16.33
N LEU A 283 12.58 20.39 15.84
CA LEU A 283 12.01 19.34 16.68
C LEU A 283 12.97 18.80 17.72
N ARG A 284 14.28 18.91 17.49
CA ARG A 284 15.31 18.41 18.43
C ARG A 284 15.46 19.29 19.67
N SER A 285 15.07 20.55 19.56
CA SER A 285 15.05 21.46 20.72
C SER A 285 13.87 21.19 21.67
N TRP A 286 12.91 20.36 21.27
CA TRP A 286 11.70 20.12 22.04
C TRP A 286 11.95 19.15 23.22
N LYS A 287 11.32 19.48 24.36
CA LYS A 287 11.33 18.58 25.52
C LYS A 287 10.34 17.47 25.30
N LEU A 288 10.82 16.23 25.35
CA LEU A 288 10.04 15.05 24.99
C LEU A 288 8.83 14.83 25.93
N ASP A 289 8.97 15.18 27.18
CA ASP A 289 7.96 14.92 28.21
C ASP A 289 7.09 16.16 28.52
N GLU A 290 7.16 17.16 27.63
CA GLU A 290 6.27 18.32 27.62
C GLU A 290 5.42 18.33 26.34
N PRO A 291 4.26 19.00 26.33
CA PRO A 291 3.50 19.20 25.08
C PRO A 291 4.28 19.97 24.03
N PRO A 292 3.98 19.81 22.73
CA PRO A 292 4.55 20.64 21.68
C PRO A 292 4.43 22.13 22.02
N PRO A 293 5.48 22.95 21.79
CA PRO A 293 5.47 24.38 22.14
C PRO A 293 4.35 25.16 21.42
N TYR A 294 3.91 24.68 20.28
CA TYR A 294 2.81 25.24 19.52
C TYR A 294 2.17 24.18 18.62
N PHE A 295 0.91 24.41 18.23
CA PHE A 295 0.19 23.61 17.27
C PHE A 295 -0.01 24.41 15.99
N PRO A 296 0.56 24.00 14.85
CA PRO A 296 0.40 24.72 13.60
C PRO A 296 -1.05 24.64 13.12
N LEU A 297 -1.48 25.67 12.38
CA LEU A 297 -2.64 25.51 11.51
C LEU A 297 -2.21 24.58 10.37
N PRO A 298 -2.95 23.50 10.10
CA PRO A 298 -2.59 22.59 9.02
C PRO A 298 -2.52 23.37 7.70
N PRO A 299 -1.44 23.21 6.92
CA PRO A 299 -1.33 23.86 5.62
C PRO A 299 -2.51 23.45 4.72
N LYS A 300 -3.03 24.39 3.93
CA LYS A 300 -4.04 24.07 2.91
C LYS A 300 -3.49 23.00 1.96
N GLY A 301 -4.22 21.89 1.80
CA GLY A 301 -3.82 20.79 0.92
C GLY A 301 -3.05 19.64 1.59
N VAL A 302 -2.74 19.73 2.88
CA VAL A 302 -2.22 18.60 3.65
C VAL A 302 -3.37 17.65 4.01
N SER A 303 -3.06 16.35 4.05
CA SER A 303 -4.02 15.27 4.27
C SER A 303 -4.92 15.55 5.48
N SER A 304 -6.19 15.16 5.40
CA SER A 304 -7.17 15.16 6.50
C SER A 304 -6.60 14.56 7.79
N ARG A 305 -5.68 13.61 7.67
CA ARG A 305 -4.97 12.97 8.77
C ARG A 305 -4.12 13.93 9.60
N ALA A 306 -3.49 14.94 8.99
CA ALA A 306 -2.71 15.94 9.73
C ALA A 306 -3.59 16.77 10.67
N HIS A 307 -4.78 17.17 10.20
CA HIS A 307 -5.76 17.84 11.04
C HIS A 307 -6.17 17.01 12.25
N VAL A 308 -6.54 15.76 12.01
CA VAL A 308 -6.99 14.84 13.07
C VAL A 308 -5.90 14.65 14.13
N VAL A 309 -4.65 14.44 13.71
CA VAL A 309 -3.52 14.23 14.64
C VAL A 309 -3.23 15.49 15.47
N ILE A 310 -3.23 16.66 14.86
CA ILE A 310 -2.97 17.93 15.57
C ILE A 310 -4.09 18.24 16.56
N GLU A 311 -5.35 18.09 16.16
CA GLU A 311 -6.49 18.32 17.01
C GLU A 311 -6.55 17.30 18.17
N LEU A 312 -6.25 16.02 17.89
CA LEU A 312 -6.15 15.00 18.93
C LEU A 312 -5.06 15.34 19.94
N ALA A 313 -3.86 15.67 19.47
CA ALA A 313 -2.72 16.03 20.32
C ALA A 313 -3.02 17.25 21.21
N ARG A 314 -3.75 18.24 20.67
CA ARG A 314 -4.20 19.43 21.40
C ARG A 314 -5.23 19.09 22.45
N ARG A 315 -6.25 18.28 22.09
CA ARG A 315 -7.35 17.88 22.98
C ARG A 315 -6.86 17.05 24.15
N GLU A 316 -6.03 16.03 23.85
CA GLU A 316 -5.53 15.07 24.83
C GLU A 316 -4.28 15.58 25.57
N ARG A 317 -3.74 16.75 25.19
CA ARG A 317 -2.51 17.35 25.75
C ARG A 317 -1.32 16.38 25.71
N PHE A 318 -1.17 15.66 24.62
CA PHE A 318 -0.04 14.76 24.44
C PHE A 318 1.29 15.47 24.63
N THR A 319 2.22 14.81 25.35
CA THR A 319 3.64 15.20 25.30
C THR A 319 4.21 14.89 23.90
N VAL A 320 5.35 15.49 23.59
CA VAL A 320 6.06 15.21 22.32
C VAL A 320 6.33 13.70 22.17
N ARG A 321 6.72 13.04 23.28
CA ARG A 321 6.94 11.59 23.32
C ARG A 321 5.66 10.82 23.00
N GLN A 322 4.59 11.06 23.70
CA GLN A 322 3.30 10.40 23.47
C GLN A 322 2.80 10.62 22.04
N LEU A 323 3.02 11.80 21.48
CA LEU A 323 2.61 12.13 20.12
C LEU A 323 3.38 11.32 19.07
N TYR A 324 4.71 11.22 19.19
CA TYR A 324 5.45 10.42 18.24
C TYR A 324 5.25 8.91 18.44
N GLU A 325 5.08 8.44 19.68
CA GLU A 325 4.72 7.06 19.96
C GLU A 325 3.37 6.69 19.31
N TYR A 326 2.36 7.55 19.45
CA TYR A 326 1.07 7.39 18.80
C TYR A 326 1.19 7.29 17.26
N LEU A 327 2.03 8.12 16.65
CA LEU A 327 2.21 8.15 15.20
C LEU A 327 3.09 7.01 14.68
N ALA A 328 4.18 6.71 15.37
CA ALA A 328 5.17 5.72 14.95
C ALA A 328 4.78 4.29 15.32
N GLY A 329 4.15 4.09 16.47
CA GLY A 329 3.88 2.77 17.05
C GLY A 329 2.95 1.90 16.18
N ALA A 330 1.86 2.45 15.69
CA ALA A 330 0.90 1.71 14.88
C ALA A 330 0.62 2.36 13.51
N ARG A 331 1.36 3.40 13.14
CA ARG A 331 1.21 4.12 11.85
C ARG A 331 -0.21 4.56 11.52
N GLY A 332 -1.03 4.84 12.57
CA GLY A 332 -2.42 5.23 12.43
C GLY A 332 -3.38 4.08 12.16
N HIS A 333 -2.97 2.85 12.40
CA HIS A 333 -3.89 1.73 12.48
C HIS A 333 -4.58 1.69 13.85
N TRP A 334 -5.71 1.04 13.91
CA TRP A 334 -6.40 0.81 15.17
C TRP A 334 -5.57 -0.14 16.03
N VAL A 335 -5.14 0.35 17.20
CA VAL A 335 -4.40 -0.45 18.20
C VAL A 335 -5.37 -1.13 19.12
N VAL A 336 -5.25 -2.43 19.26
CA VAL A 336 -6.02 -3.23 20.21
C VAL A 336 -5.04 -3.94 21.14
N VAL A 337 -5.04 -3.56 22.42
CA VAL A 337 -4.15 -4.16 23.43
C VAL A 337 -5.01 -4.95 24.42
N GLY A 338 -4.80 -6.25 24.53
CA GLY A 338 -5.61 -7.07 25.42
C GLY A 338 -5.31 -8.57 25.35
N THR A 339 -6.25 -9.35 25.91
CA THR A 339 -6.25 -10.80 25.81
C THR A 339 -6.95 -11.25 24.51
N PRO A 340 -6.84 -12.53 24.09
CA PRO A 340 -7.49 -13.01 22.87
C PRO A 340 -8.99 -12.76 22.79
N GLU A 341 -9.72 -12.85 23.91
CA GLU A 341 -11.18 -12.71 23.95
C GLU A 341 -11.71 -11.31 23.57
N PRO A 342 -11.07 -10.18 23.98
CA PRO A 342 -11.45 -8.85 23.52
C PRO A 342 -10.93 -8.51 22.10
N VAL A 343 -10.01 -9.31 21.55
CA VAL A 343 -9.37 -9.06 20.24
C VAL A 343 -10.06 -9.86 19.12
N SER A 344 -10.87 -10.83 19.49
CA SER A 344 -11.71 -11.62 18.59
C SER A 344 -13.07 -10.93 18.37
#